data_90ac38473ee77ce1aeca834b000758d8
#
_entry.id   90ac38473ee77ce1aeca834b000758d8
#
_cell.length_a   1.000
_cell.length_b   1.000
_cell.length_c   1.000
_cell.angle_alpha   90.00
_cell.angle_beta   90.00
_cell.angle_gamma   90.00
#
_symmetry.space_group_name_H-M   'P 1'
#
loop_
_entity.id
_entity.type
_entity.pdbx_description
1 polymer ?
#
loop_
_entity_poly.entity_id
_entity_poly.type
_entity_poly.pdbx_seq_one_letter_code
_entity_poly.pdbx_strand_id
1 'polypeptide(L)'
;MTELQLRNKVVSVAKSFLGYNEANEHDDIIIRKYNDIRARGSYKMSMNDPWCAAFASVVGYIAGLRKIIPVECSCEKMIEAFKKLGCWEEDGTMIPKIGDYIFYNWDDSTQQNDGWADHVGIVTGVNGRTITVIEGNKNNAVEYRSIVIAWGYIRGYGRPEYSKVADAETTVTSDYGLGDLVQFSGNVHYESSCEGSKSHMCTSGKAQITAVSLGKAHPYHLVGVDGSTVYGWVDEKDIVARASIKFGSIRPGDVVRVLNPVTYTGKKFDVYYKTYDVIQVTGDRVVIGKGKTVTCAININNITNNLSSNE
;
A
#
# COMPACT_ATOMS: atom_id res chain seq x y z
N MET A 1 0.87 -5.08 -15.30
CA MET A 1 1.15 -4.48 -13.95
C MET A 1 -0.18 -4.05 -13.34
N THR A 2 -0.41 -4.33 -12.06
CA THR A 2 -1.60 -3.85 -11.33
C THR A 2 -1.58 -2.32 -11.18
N GLU A 3 -2.72 -1.72 -10.82
CA GLU A 3 -2.79 -0.27 -10.51
C GLU A 3 -1.77 0.13 -9.45
N LEU A 4 -1.66 -0.64 -8.36
CA LEU A 4 -0.70 -0.35 -7.29
C LEU A 4 0.76 -0.43 -7.77
N GLN A 5 1.09 -1.40 -8.63
CA GLN A 5 2.43 -1.50 -9.21
C GLN A 5 2.75 -0.31 -10.12
N LEU A 6 1.78 0.19 -10.88
CA LEU A 6 1.95 1.39 -11.71
C LEU A 6 2.14 2.65 -10.87
N ARG A 7 1.37 2.82 -9.80
CA ARG A 7 1.52 3.91 -8.83
C ARG A 7 2.90 3.87 -8.16
N ASN A 8 3.33 2.71 -7.70
CA ASN A 8 4.67 2.51 -7.13
C ASN A 8 5.79 2.78 -8.15
N LYS A 9 5.57 2.45 -9.42
CA LYS A 9 6.53 2.76 -10.49
C LYS A 9 6.73 4.27 -10.66
N VAL A 10 5.65 5.07 -10.67
CA VAL A 10 5.73 6.55 -10.68
C VAL A 10 6.54 7.05 -9.50
N VAL A 11 6.23 6.59 -8.29
CA VAL A 11 6.95 6.96 -7.07
C VAL A 11 8.43 6.57 -7.15
N SER A 12 8.74 5.37 -7.64
CA SER A 12 10.14 4.90 -7.81
C SER A 12 10.91 5.76 -8.80
N VAL A 13 10.31 6.11 -9.94
CA VAL A 13 10.91 7.01 -10.91
C VAL A 13 11.13 8.40 -10.32
N ALA A 14 10.14 8.96 -9.61
CA ALA A 14 10.31 10.26 -8.95
C ALA A 14 11.48 10.25 -7.95
N LYS A 15 11.58 9.20 -7.15
CA LYS A 15 12.68 9.00 -6.18
C LYS A 15 14.05 8.89 -6.82
N SER A 16 14.17 8.38 -8.04
CA SER A 16 15.47 8.26 -8.73
C SER A 16 16.11 9.61 -9.09
N PHE A 17 15.34 10.70 -9.04
CA PHE A 17 15.81 12.06 -9.26
C PHE A 17 16.16 12.82 -7.96
N LEU A 18 15.97 12.22 -6.79
CA LEU A 18 16.29 12.92 -5.52
C LEU A 18 17.72 13.42 -5.51
N GLY A 19 17.89 14.69 -5.12
CA GLY A 19 19.17 15.38 -5.09
C GLY A 19 19.60 16.01 -6.42
N TYR A 20 18.84 15.87 -7.50
CA TYR A 20 19.04 16.69 -8.72
C TYR A 20 18.72 18.14 -8.37
N ASN A 21 19.60 19.06 -8.73
CA ASN A 21 19.45 20.47 -8.39
C ASN A 21 20.22 21.35 -9.38
N GLU A 22 19.90 22.66 -9.37
CA GLU A 22 20.53 23.65 -10.24
C GLU A 22 22.03 23.84 -9.95
N ALA A 23 22.47 23.67 -8.70
CA ALA A 23 23.88 23.83 -8.35
C ALA A 23 24.79 22.73 -8.92
N ASN A 24 24.24 21.54 -9.20
CA ASN A 24 24.95 20.44 -9.86
C ASN A 24 24.55 20.27 -11.33
N GLU A 25 23.75 21.18 -11.90
CA GLU A 25 23.27 21.19 -13.29
C GLU A 25 22.50 19.91 -13.70
N HIS A 26 22.01 19.12 -12.73
CA HIS A 26 21.25 17.92 -13.02
C HIS A 26 19.78 18.20 -13.35
N ASP A 27 19.23 19.35 -13.00
CA ASP A 27 17.94 19.86 -13.46
C ASP A 27 17.90 20.00 -15.00
N ASP A 28 19.02 20.36 -15.63
CA ASP A 28 19.21 20.38 -17.09
C ASP A 28 18.80 19.06 -17.73
N ILE A 29 19.08 17.93 -17.09
CA ILE A 29 18.70 16.60 -17.59
C ILE A 29 17.17 16.48 -17.66
N ILE A 30 16.47 17.02 -16.67
CA ILE A 30 14.99 17.02 -16.60
C ILE A 30 14.45 17.94 -17.71
N ILE A 31 14.97 19.16 -17.82
CA ILE A 31 14.52 20.15 -18.82
C ILE A 31 14.78 19.62 -20.24
N ARG A 32 15.96 19.10 -20.53
CA ARG A 32 16.29 18.49 -21.83
C ARG A 32 15.36 17.31 -22.13
N LYS A 33 15.12 16.43 -21.15
CA LYS A 33 14.20 15.32 -21.33
C LYS A 33 12.78 15.77 -21.60
N TYR A 34 12.27 16.79 -20.88
CA TYR A 34 10.99 17.40 -21.20
C TYR A 34 10.95 17.92 -22.64
N ASN A 35 11.98 18.65 -23.07
CA ASN A 35 12.08 19.19 -24.42
C ASN A 35 12.07 18.11 -25.52
N ASP A 36 12.59 16.92 -25.24
CA ASP A 36 12.57 15.77 -26.16
C ASP A 36 11.17 15.14 -26.26
N ILE A 37 10.41 15.11 -25.17
CA ILE A 37 9.15 14.36 -25.08
C ILE A 37 7.90 15.23 -25.30
N ARG A 38 8.02 16.56 -25.22
CA ARG A 38 6.90 17.48 -25.41
C ARG A 38 6.22 17.32 -26.77
N ALA A 39 4.97 17.72 -26.87
CA ALA A 39 4.27 17.72 -28.15
C ALA A 39 4.93 18.71 -29.14
N ARG A 40 4.87 18.40 -30.43
CA ARG A 40 5.35 19.33 -31.47
C ARG A 40 4.55 20.62 -31.40
N GLY A 41 5.25 21.77 -31.35
CA GLY A 41 4.62 23.10 -31.27
C GLY A 41 4.31 23.58 -29.86
N SER A 42 4.45 22.74 -28.80
CA SER A 42 4.39 23.22 -27.43
C SER A 42 5.67 23.95 -27.02
N TYR A 43 5.59 24.69 -25.91
CA TYR A 43 6.69 25.53 -25.44
C TYR A 43 7.97 24.68 -25.23
N LYS A 44 9.09 25.15 -25.75
CA LYS A 44 10.41 24.59 -25.52
C LYS A 44 11.06 25.35 -24.36
N MET A 45 11.32 24.67 -23.28
CA MET A 45 11.91 25.27 -22.08
C MET A 45 13.36 25.68 -22.29
N SER A 46 13.73 26.83 -21.71
CA SER A 46 15.10 27.22 -21.45
C SER A 46 15.58 26.60 -20.13
N MET A 47 16.91 26.57 -19.91
CA MET A 47 17.49 26.00 -18.68
C MET A 47 17.21 26.83 -17.42
N ASN A 48 16.72 28.06 -17.58
CA ASN A 48 16.37 28.96 -16.48
C ASN A 48 14.88 29.00 -16.17
N ASP A 49 14.05 28.21 -16.87
CA ASP A 49 12.62 28.18 -16.63
C ASP A 49 12.28 27.36 -15.38
N PRO A 50 11.23 27.71 -14.65
CA PRO A 50 10.72 26.88 -13.56
C PRO A 50 10.36 25.47 -14.06
N TRP A 51 10.92 24.44 -13.45
CA TRP A 51 10.88 23.07 -13.99
C TRP A 51 10.06 22.05 -13.16
N CYS A 52 9.24 22.50 -12.21
CA CYS A 52 8.40 21.61 -11.41
C CYS A 52 7.42 20.75 -12.25
N ALA A 53 6.71 21.37 -13.19
CA ALA A 53 5.80 20.65 -14.07
C ALA A 53 6.52 19.80 -15.11
N ALA A 54 7.71 20.25 -15.59
CA ALA A 54 8.57 19.44 -16.45
C ALA A 54 9.05 18.17 -15.73
N PHE A 55 9.48 18.26 -14.47
CA PHE A 55 9.80 17.11 -13.62
C PHE A 55 8.64 16.13 -13.54
N ALA A 56 7.46 16.61 -13.16
CA ALA A 56 6.25 15.82 -13.05
C ALA A 56 5.91 15.09 -14.37
N SER A 57 6.06 15.77 -15.51
CA SER A 57 5.88 15.24 -16.86
C SER A 57 6.88 14.15 -17.21
N VAL A 58 8.17 14.39 -16.94
CA VAL A 58 9.27 13.46 -17.20
C VAL A 58 9.11 12.17 -16.39
N VAL A 59 8.70 12.28 -15.13
CA VAL A 59 8.41 11.12 -14.28
C VAL A 59 7.30 10.26 -14.89
N GLY A 60 6.18 10.85 -15.28
CA GLY A 60 5.08 10.13 -15.91
C GLY A 60 5.48 9.46 -17.24
N TYR A 61 6.30 10.14 -18.03
CA TYR A 61 6.81 9.60 -19.30
C TYR A 61 7.74 8.41 -19.09
N ILE A 62 8.73 8.51 -18.20
CA ILE A 62 9.69 7.44 -17.90
C ILE A 62 8.97 6.23 -17.28
N ALA A 63 7.93 6.47 -16.48
CA ALA A 63 7.06 5.40 -15.98
C ALA A 63 6.27 4.69 -17.09
N GLY A 64 6.27 5.22 -18.33
CA GLY A 64 5.52 4.65 -19.46
C GLY A 64 4.04 4.99 -19.46
N LEU A 65 3.63 6.04 -18.75
CA LEU A 65 2.22 6.36 -18.45
C LEU A 65 1.70 7.61 -19.18
N ARG A 66 2.31 7.97 -20.30
CA ARG A 66 1.95 9.15 -21.11
C ARG A 66 0.48 9.21 -21.52
N LYS A 67 -0.20 8.07 -21.57
CA LYS A 67 -1.63 8.03 -21.92
C LYS A 67 -2.55 8.57 -20.84
N ILE A 68 -2.10 8.55 -19.57
CA ILE A 68 -2.90 8.94 -18.40
C ILE A 68 -2.25 10.05 -17.56
N ILE A 69 -1.00 10.40 -17.85
CA ILE A 69 -0.26 11.47 -17.21
C ILE A 69 0.14 12.49 -18.28
N PRO A 70 -0.31 13.75 -18.18
CA PRO A 70 0.01 14.80 -19.14
C PRO A 70 1.50 15.11 -19.24
N VAL A 71 1.93 15.64 -20.38
CA VAL A 71 3.28 16.18 -20.62
C VAL A 71 3.16 17.67 -20.83
N GLU A 72 3.38 18.45 -19.79
CA GLU A 72 3.29 19.90 -19.75
C GLU A 72 4.40 20.51 -18.88
N CYS A 73 4.79 21.75 -19.14
CA CYS A 73 5.73 22.49 -18.30
C CYS A 73 5.09 23.66 -17.53
N SER A 74 3.80 23.86 -17.70
CA SER A 74 2.99 24.80 -16.92
C SER A 74 2.06 24.02 -16.01
N CYS A 75 2.02 24.37 -14.72
CA CYS A 75 1.13 23.74 -13.77
C CYS A 75 -0.33 23.89 -14.18
N GLU A 76 -0.76 25.07 -14.59
CA GLU A 76 -2.15 25.32 -15.01
C GLU A 76 -2.52 24.52 -16.26
N LYS A 77 -1.66 24.48 -17.29
CA LYS A 77 -1.90 23.64 -18.47
C LYS A 77 -1.95 22.16 -18.14
N MET A 78 -1.17 21.71 -17.15
CA MET A 78 -1.21 20.34 -16.67
C MET A 78 -2.56 20.06 -15.97
N ILE A 79 -3.09 21.00 -15.18
CA ILE A 79 -4.44 20.91 -14.60
C ILE A 79 -5.49 20.80 -15.70
N GLU A 80 -5.44 21.70 -16.71
CA GLU A 80 -6.35 21.64 -17.86
C GLU A 80 -6.29 20.28 -18.57
N ALA A 81 -5.09 19.71 -18.72
CA ALA A 81 -4.93 18.41 -19.32
C ALA A 81 -5.51 17.28 -18.44
N PHE A 82 -5.36 17.33 -17.12
CA PHE A 82 -6.03 16.42 -16.21
C PHE A 82 -7.56 16.58 -16.24
N LYS A 83 -8.07 17.81 -16.34
CA LYS A 83 -9.52 18.08 -16.54
C LYS A 83 -10.02 17.42 -17.83
N LYS A 84 -9.29 17.58 -18.94
CA LYS A 84 -9.61 16.93 -20.24
C LYS A 84 -9.58 15.40 -20.18
N LEU A 85 -8.73 14.82 -19.36
CA LEU A 85 -8.67 13.38 -19.10
C LEU A 85 -9.76 12.88 -18.14
N GLY A 86 -10.53 13.78 -17.53
CA GLY A 86 -11.59 13.47 -16.57
C GLY A 86 -11.06 12.98 -15.22
N CYS A 87 -9.82 13.32 -14.87
CA CYS A 87 -9.14 12.85 -13.67
C CYS A 87 -8.51 13.99 -12.83
N TRP A 88 -9.12 15.15 -12.88
CA TRP A 88 -8.83 16.27 -11.97
C TRP A 88 -9.79 16.27 -10.79
N GLU A 89 -9.25 16.49 -9.59
CA GLU A 89 -9.98 16.67 -8.35
C GLU A 89 -9.76 18.07 -7.80
N GLU A 90 -10.85 18.86 -7.74
CA GLU A 90 -10.82 20.24 -7.28
C GLU A 90 -10.73 20.35 -5.76
N ASP A 91 -11.19 19.33 -5.02
CA ASP A 91 -11.23 19.32 -3.56
C ASP A 91 -9.84 19.07 -2.97
N GLY A 92 -9.17 20.14 -2.53
CA GLY A 92 -7.88 20.07 -1.83
C GLY A 92 -7.94 19.38 -0.45
N THR A 93 -9.14 19.09 0.07
CA THR A 93 -9.32 18.44 1.37
C THR A 93 -9.39 16.92 1.29
N MET A 94 -9.50 16.38 0.09
CA MET A 94 -9.56 14.93 -0.09
C MET A 94 -8.26 14.22 0.31
N ILE A 95 -8.34 12.92 0.58
CA ILE A 95 -7.17 12.08 0.90
C ILE A 95 -6.59 11.55 -0.42
N PRO A 96 -5.38 11.98 -0.83
CA PRO A 96 -4.76 11.49 -2.06
C PRO A 96 -4.21 10.07 -1.90
N LYS A 97 -3.92 9.44 -3.03
CA LYS A 97 -3.19 8.17 -3.10
C LYS A 97 -1.76 8.40 -3.59
N ILE A 98 -0.85 7.47 -3.29
CA ILE A 98 0.49 7.48 -3.89
C ILE A 98 0.38 7.52 -5.41
N GLY A 99 1.25 8.30 -6.07
CA GLY A 99 1.23 8.51 -7.51
C GLY A 99 0.20 9.53 -8.00
N ASP A 100 -0.62 10.13 -7.13
CA ASP A 100 -1.42 11.30 -7.48
C ASP A 100 -0.51 12.54 -7.59
N TYR A 101 -0.89 13.49 -8.43
CA TYR A 101 -0.20 14.75 -8.65
C TYR A 101 -0.88 15.83 -7.82
N ILE A 102 -0.14 16.46 -6.92
CA ILE A 102 -0.67 17.51 -6.06
C ILE A 102 -0.24 18.87 -6.58
N PHE A 103 -1.16 19.81 -6.65
CA PHE A 103 -0.92 21.18 -7.13
C PHE A 103 -1.12 22.17 -6.00
N TYR A 104 -0.35 23.25 -6.04
CA TYR A 104 -0.37 24.31 -5.04
C TYR A 104 -0.63 25.66 -5.69
N ASN A 105 -1.34 26.52 -4.95
CA ASN A 105 -1.43 27.94 -5.17
C ASN A 105 -0.91 28.63 -3.91
N TRP A 106 0.17 29.38 -4.05
CA TRP A 106 0.83 30.04 -2.92
C TRP A 106 0.18 31.36 -2.51
N ASP A 107 -0.73 31.92 -3.34
CA ASP A 107 -1.40 33.17 -3.10
C ASP A 107 -2.63 33.04 -2.19
N ASP A 108 -3.14 31.82 -2.01
CA ASP A 108 -4.29 31.53 -1.16
C ASP A 108 -3.99 30.38 -0.20
N SER A 109 -4.17 30.63 1.10
CA SER A 109 -3.96 29.65 2.17
C SER A 109 -5.26 29.07 2.73
N THR A 110 -6.38 29.25 2.03
CA THR A 110 -7.71 28.77 2.43
C THR A 110 -8.19 27.63 1.56
N GLN A 111 -9.18 26.88 2.03
CA GLN A 111 -9.90 25.89 1.26
C GLN A 111 -11.38 26.40 1.10
N GLN A 112 -12.00 26.31 -0.08
CA GLN A 112 -11.46 25.73 -1.32
C GLN A 112 -10.56 26.75 -2.03
N ASN A 113 -9.43 26.23 -2.53
CA ASN A 113 -8.45 27.01 -3.27
C ASN A 113 -8.65 26.77 -4.77
N ASP A 114 -9.10 27.78 -5.52
CA ASP A 114 -9.42 27.70 -6.96
C ASP A 114 -8.53 28.62 -7.82
N GLY A 115 -7.53 29.26 -7.24
CA GLY A 115 -6.63 30.16 -7.91
C GLY A 115 -5.66 29.49 -8.88
N TRP A 116 -4.75 30.30 -9.44
CA TRP A 116 -3.72 29.84 -10.38
C TRP A 116 -2.72 28.90 -9.69
N ALA A 117 -2.37 27.78 -10.33
CA ALA A 117 -1.42 26.84 -9.76
C ALA A 117 0.03 27.25 -10.03
N ASP A 118 0.80 27.45 -8.96
CA ASP A 118 2.20 27.85 -8.99
C ASP A 118 3.16 26.67 -9.02
N HIS A 119 2.76 25.52 -8.47
CA HIS A 119 3.67 24.41 -8.22
C HIS A 119 2.96 23.06 -8.32
N VAL A 120 3.73 22.01 -8.56
CA VAL A 120 3.23 20.63 -8.62
C VAL A 120 4.26 19.66 -8.04
N GLY A 121 3.75 18.64 -7.36
CA GLY A 121 4.53 17.51 -6.86
C GLY A 121 3.83 16.19 -7.07
N ILE A 122 4.49 15.09 -6.67
CA ILE A 122 3.97 13.73 -6.78
C ILE A 122 3.85 13.14 -5.38
N VAL A 123 2.67 12.68 -5.01
CA VAL A 123 2.40 12.05 -3.71
C VAL A 123 3.13 10.72 -3.62
N THR A 124 3.98 10.56 -2.61
CA THR A 124 4.80 9.36 -2.39
C THR A 124 4.44 8.58 -1.15
N GLY A 125 3.61 9.16 -0.29
CA GLY A 125 3.11 8.51 0.92
C GLY A 125 2.00 9.31 1.59
N VAL A 126 1.12 8.58 2.26
CA VAL A 126 0.10 9.15 3.14
C VAL A 126 0.11 8.34 4.43
N ASN A 127 0.34 9.00 5.56
CA ASN A 127 0.35 8.37 6.87
C ASN A 127 -0.47 9.20 7.85
N GLY A 128 -1.62 8.69 8.27
CA GLY A 128 -2.59 9.44 9.04
C GLY A 128 -3.02 10.71 8.30
N ARG A 129 -2.72 11.88 8.87
CA ARG A 129 -3.01 13.19 8.24
C ARG A 129 -1.82 13.79 7.48
N THR A 130 -0.70 13.09 7.38
CA THR A 130 0.51 13.61 6.72
C THR A 130 0.62 13.06 5.31
N ILE A 131 0.80 13.95 4.34
CA ILE A 131 1.11 13.64 2.93
C ILE A 131 2.61 13.88 2.73
N THR A 132 3.31 12.90 2.17
CA THR A 132 4.70 13.07 1.71
C THR A 132 4.70 13.20 0.20
N VAL A 133 5.36 14.23 -0.30
CA VAL A 133 5.41 14.61 -1.73
C VAL A 133 6.86 14.70 -2.17
N ILE A 134 7.18 14.31 -3.40
CA ILE A 134 8.43 14.66 -4.10
C ILE A 134 8.11 15.76 -5.11
N GLU A 135 8.89 16.80 -5.10
CA GLU A 135 8.73 17.98 -5.95
C GLU A 135 10.01 18.26 -6.72
N GLY A 136 9.91 18.59 -7.99
CA GLY A 136 10.98 19.23 -8.75
C GLY A 136 10.95 20.73 -8.53
N ASN A 137 12.08 21.38 -8.65
CA ASN A 137 12.27 22.82 -8.46
C ASN A 137 11.80 23.36 -7.09
N LYS A 138 11.76 22.49 -6.08
CA LYS A 138 11.60 22.91 -4.70
C LYS A 138 12.96 23.33 -4.17
N ASN A 139 13.14 24.62 -3.82
CA ASN A 139 14.44 25.19 -3.47
C ASN A 139 15.52 24.88 -4.55
N ASN A 140 15.17 24.98 -5.82
CA ASN A 140 16.02 24.65 -6.96
C ASN A 140 16.52 23.20 -6.99
N ALA A 141 15.76 22.26 -6.40
CA ALA A 141 16.15 20.85 -6.31
C ALA A 141 14.95 19.91 -6.43
N VAL A 142 15.24 18.60 -6.58
CA VAL A 142 14.26 17.54 -6.36
C VAL A 142 14.31 17.13 -4.89
N GLU A 143 13.27 17.49 -4.14
CA GLU A 143 13.22 17.30 -2.70
C GLU A 143 11.87 16.78 -2.21
N TYR A 144 11.87 16.30 -0.97
CA TYR A 144 10.64 15.98 -0.25
C TYR A 144 9.98 17.21 0.36
N ARG A 145 8.64 17.19 0.38
CA ARG A 145 7.79 18.04 1.24
C ARG A 145 6.88 17.16 2.08
N SER A 146 6.67 17.53 3.34
CA SER A 146 5.63 16.96 4.20
C SER A 146 4.61 18.02 4.51
N ILE A 147 3.33 17.70 4.27
CA ILE A 147 2.19 18.59 4.51
C ILE A 147 1.07 17.83 5.20
N VAL A 148 0.10 18.53 5.73
CA VAL A 148 -1.13 17.93 6.27
C VAL A 148 -2.23 17.90 5.22
N ILE A 149 -3.11 16.89 5.29
CA ILE A 149 -4.33 16.83 4.50
C ILE A 149 -5.14 18.11 4.76
N ALA A 150 -5.74 18.68 3.72
CA ALA A 150 -6.48 19.93 3.75
C ALA A 150 -5.61 21.17 4.07
N TRP A 151 -4.29 21.11 3.82
CA TRP A 151 -3.46 22.30 3.90
C TRP A 151 -3.96 23.36 2.91
N GLY A 152 -4.14 24.60 3.39
CA GLY A 152 -4.85 25.64 2.64
C GLY A 152 -4.29 25.92 1.24
N TYR A 153 -2.99 25.79 1.04
CA TYR A 153 -2.32 26.00 -0.24
C TYR A 153 -2.52 24.89 -1.28
N ILE A 154 -3.20 23.80 -0.93
CA ILE A 154 -3.49 22.72 -1.91
C ILE A 154 -4.56 23.24 -2.88
N ARG A 155 -4.18 23.36 -4.17
CA ARG A 155 -5.06 23.76 -5.27
C ARG A 155 -5.98 22.62 -5.73
N GLY A 156 -5.53 21.39 -5.59
CA GLY A 156 -6.24 20.18 -6.00
C GLY A 156 -5.29 19.07 -6.46
N TYR A 157 -5.87 18.04 -7.09
CA TYR A 157 -5.13 16.84 -7.45
C TYR A 157 -5.40 16.37 -8.89
N GLY A 158 -4.33 16.12 -9.65
CA GLY A 158 -4.39 15.24 -10.82
C GLY A 158 -4.33 13.79 -10.37
N ARG A 159 -5.36 13.01 -10.71
CA ARG A 159 -5.53 11.61 -10.27
C ARG A 159 -5.51 10.66 -11.47
N PRO A 160 -4.32 10.30 -12.01
CA PRO A 160 -4.24 9.47 -13.21
C PRO A 160 -5.05 8.19 -13.06
N GLU A 161 -5.80 7.84 -14.10
CA GLU A 161 -6.64 6.63 -14.10
C GLU A 161 -5.79 5.38 -14.39
N TYR A 162 -4.96 5.00 -13.43
CA TYR A 162 -4.06 3.85 -13.54
C TYR A 162 -4.76 2.55 -13.91
N SER A 163 -6.00 2.36 -13.48
CA SER A 163 -6.84 1.20 -13.83
C SER A 163 -7.08 1.06 -15.32
N LYS A 164 -7.09 2.17 -16.09
CA LYS A 164 -7.28 2.13 -17.56
C LYS A 164 -6.08 1.56 -18.32
N VAL A 165 -4.91 1.53 -17.70
CA VAL A 165 -3.65 1.04 -18.31
C VAL A 165 -3.00 -0.08 -17.50
N ALA A 166 -3.57 -0.39 -16.35
CA ALA A 166 -3.27 -1.63 -15.65
C ALA A 166 -3.69 -2.81 -16.54
N ASP A 167 -2.91 -3.87 -16.50
CA ASP A 167 -3.40 -5.15 -16.99
C ASP A 167 -4.74 -5.37 -16.27
N ALA A 168 -5.75 -5.81 -16.99
CA ALA A 168 -7.03 -6.17 -16.37
C ALA A 168 -6.66 -6.91 -15.08
N GLU A 169 -7.05 -6.35 -13.93
CA GLU A 169 -6.96 -7.13 -12.71
C GLU A 169 -7.70 -8.43 -13.06
N THR A 170 -6.95 -9.48 -13.31
CA THR A 170 -7.39 -10.74 -12.80
C THR A 170 -7.60 -10.39 -11.34
N THR A 171 -8.85 -10.13 -10.96
CA THR A 171 -9.25 -10.26 -9.58
C THR A 171 -8.77 -11.65 -9.23
N VAL A 172 -7.55 -11.73 -8.71
CA VAL A 172 -7.17 -12.85 -7.90
C VAL A 172 -8.05 -12.62 -6.68
N THR A 173 -9.31 -12.99 -6.83
CA THR A 173 -10.17 -13.30 -5.72
C THR A 173 -9.46 -14.48 -5.11
N SER A 174 -8.54 -14.14 -4.22
CA SER A 174 -7.94 -15.13 -3.38
C SER A 174 -9.12 -15.76 -2.65
N ASP A 175 -9.33 -17.04 -2.89
CA ASP A 175 -10.31 -17.79 -2.10
C ASP A 175 -9.94 -17.80 -0.62
N TYR A 176 -8.76 -17.24 -0.26
CA TYR A 176 -8.16 -17.31 1.07
C TYR A 176 -7.82 -15.91 1.61
N GLY A 177 -8.16 -15.63 2.86
CA GLY A 177 -7.94 -14.37 3.54
C GLY A 177 -7.13 -14.49 4.84
N LEU A 178 -6.77 -13.35 5.39
CA LEU A 178 -6.12 -13.27 6.69
C LEU A 178 -6.99 -13.96 7.76
N GLY A 179 -6.38 -14.87 8.54
CA GLY A 179 -7.06 -15.63 9.58
C GLY A 179 -7.70 -16.94 9.09
N ASP A 180 -7.81 -17.17 7.79
CA ASP A 180 -8.33 -18.43 7.26
C ASP A 180 -7.44 -19.60 7.67
N LEU A 181 -8.08 -20.70 7.99
CA LEU A 181 -7.44 -21.97 8.17
C LEU A 181 -7.46 -22.71 6.83
N VAL A 182 -6.28 -23.20 6.42
CA VAL A 182 -6.10 -23.85 5.11
C VAL A 182 -5.38 -25.18 5.25
N GLN A 183 -5.60 -26.06 4.26
CA GLN A 183 -4.80 -27.26 4.08
C GLN A 183 -3.62 -26.89 3.18
N PHE A 184 -2.42 -26.89 3.75
CA PHE A 184 -1.17 -26.71 3.05
C PHE A 184 -0.62 -28.07 2.62
N SER A 185 -0.28 -28.22 1.32
CA SER A 185 0.25 -29.46 0.73
C SER A 185 1.72 -29.36 0.32
N GLY A 186 2.32 -28.16 0.45
CA GLY A 186 3.73 -27.95 0.14
C GLY A 186 4.68 -28.55 1.17
N ASN A 187 5.95 -28.58 0.83
CA ASN A 187 7.04 -29.04 1.70
C ASN A 187 8.13 -28.00 1.94
N VAL A 188 7.91 -26.77 1.46
CA VAL A 188 8.80 -25.62 1.67
C VAL A 188 7.98 -24.38 2.00
N HIS A 189 8.60 -23.45 2.73
CA HIS A 189 8.16 -22.08 2.90
C HIS A 189 9.33 -21.12 2.67
N TYR A 190 9.05 -19.85 2.46
CA TYR A 190 10.02 -18.83 2.10
C TYR A 190 10.10 -17.73 3.17
N GLU A 191 11.27 -17.08 3.29
CA GLU A 191 11.51 -16.00 4.28
C GLU A 191 10.72 -14.72 3.94
N SER A 192 10.37 -14.52 2.66
CA SER A 192 9.61 -13.36 2.19
C SER A 192 8.64 -13.72 1.07
N SER A 193 7.70 -12.82 0.78
CA SER A 193 6.73 -12.97 -0.32
C SER A 193 7.33 -12.77 -1.72
N CYS A 194 8.60 -12.39 -1.84
CA CYS A 194 9.23 -12.00 -3.09
C CYS A 194 9.88 -13.19 -3.81
N GLU A 195 9.91 -13.12 -5.13
CA GLU A 195 10.66 -14.06 -5.97
C GLU A 195 12.15 -14.09 -5.59
N GLY A 196 12.77 -15.27 -5.63
CA GLY A 196 14.16 -15.48 -5.24
C GLY A 196 14.40 -15.52 -3.73
N SER A 197 13.35 -15.51 -2.92
CA SER A 197 13.46 -15.65 -1.45
C SER A 197 14.00 -17.02 -1.07
N LYS A 198 14.81 -17.06 0.01
CA LYS A 198 15.35 -18.30 0.54
C LYS A 198 14.23 -19.18 1.07
N SER A 199 14.29 -20.47 0.73
CA SER A 199 13.32 -21.48 1.15
C SER A 199 13.84 -22.35 2.30
N HIS A 200 12.92 -22.85 3.12
CA HIS A 200 13.16 -23.77 4.21
C HIS A 200 12.19 -24.96 4.12
N MET A 201 12.68 -26.14 4.44
CA MET A 201 11.85 -27.35 4.47
C MET A 201 10.84 -27.28 5.61
N CYS A 202 9.64 -27.77 5.35
CA CYS A 202 8.57 -27.89 6.35
C CYS A 202 7.69 -29.10 6.05
N THR A 203 6.83 -29.46 6.99
CA THR A 203 5.81 -30.49 6.79
C THR A 203 4.50 -29.88 6.38
N SER A 204 3.81 -30.52 5.43
CA SER A 204 2.45 -30.21 5.03
C SER A 204 1.47 -30.43 6.21
N GLY A 205 0.29 -29.86 6.10
CA GLY A 205 -0.77 -30.00 7.07
C GLY A 205 -1.67 -28.79 7.17
N LYS A 206 -2.41 -28.67 8.24
CA LYS A 206 -3.25 -27.49 8.47
C LYS A 206 -2.40 -26.31 8.89
N ALA A 207 -2.72 -25.14 8.36
CA ALA A 207 -2.04 -23.89 8.69
C ALA A 207 -3.00 -22.71 8.70
N GLN A 208 -2.69 -21.68 9.47
CA GLN A 208 -3.44 -20.43 9.48
C GLN A 208 -2.73 -19.39 8.63
N ILE A 209 -3.48 -18.64 7.82
CA ILE A 209 -2.98 -17.48 7.08
C ILE A 209 -2.80 -16.31 8.04
N THR A 210 -1.56 -15.89 8.25
CA THR A 210 -1.21 -14.80 9.18
C THR A 210 -0.78 -13.51 8.48
N ALA A 211 -0.52 -13.55 7.17
CA ALA A 211 -0.37 -12.38 6.32
C ALA A 211 -0.70 -12.73 4.86
N VAL A 212 -1.13 -11.72 4.10
CA VAL A 212 -1.46 -11.83 2.68
C VAL A 212 -0.76 -10.72 1.90
N SER A 213 -0.09 -11.11 0.80
CA SER A 213 0.63 -10.21 -0.10
C SER A 213 0.34 -10.60 -1.55
N LEU A 214 -0.90 -10.39 -1.99
CA LEU A 214 -1.36 -10.77 -3.32
C LEU A 214 -0.50 -10.16 -4.44
N GLY A 215 -0.33 -10.90 -5.54
CA GLY A 215 0.49 -10.49 -6.67
C GLY A 215 2.00 -10.65 -6.45
N LYS A 216 2.42 -11.26 -5.34
CA LYS A 216 3.80 -11.68 -5.09
C LYS A 216 3.99 -13.16 -5.44
N ALA A 217 5.25 -13.59 -5.57
CA ALA A 217 5.60 -14.98 -5.88
C ALA A 217 5.06 -15.95 -4.82
N HIS A 218 5.13 -15.55 -3.55
CA HIS A 218 4.67 -16.32 -2.40
C HIS A 218 3.63 -15.49 -1.63
N PRO A 219 2.33 -15.53 -2.03
CA PRO A 219 1.35 -14.53 -1.57
C PRO A 219 0.82 -14.72 -0.15
N TYR A 220 1.01 -15.90 0.48
CA TYR A 220 0.44 -16.20 1.80
C TYR A 220 1.51 -16.54 2.81
N HIS A 221 1.50 -15.86 3.96
CA HIS A 221 2.28 -16.28 5.11
C HIS A 221 1.47 -17.24 5.96
N LEU A 222 1.98 -18.43 6.16
CA LEU A 222 1.33 -19.51 6.93
C LEU A 222 2.04 -19.75 8.25
N VAL A 223 1.25 -20.09 9.25
CA VAL A 223 1.73 -20.67 10.52
C VAL A 223 1.03 -22.02 10.69
N GLY A 224 1.83 -23.07 10.79
CA GLY A 224 1.35 -24.44 10.91
C GLY A 224 0.55 -24.67 12.18
N VAL A 225 -0.48 -25.51 12.08
CA VAL A 225 -1.28 -26.03 13.19
C VAL A 225 -1.42 -27.55 13.00
N ASP A 226 -1.76 -28.29 14.05
CA ASP A 226 -2.01 -29.74 13.97
C ASP A 226 -0.88 -30.56 13.29
N GLY A 227 0.38 -30.30 13.69
CA GLY A 227 1.54 -31.07 13.22
C GLY A 227 2.21 -30.57 11.93
N SER A 228 1.67 -29.56 11.27
CA SER A 228 2.41 -28.86 10.23
C SER A 228 3.48 -27.95 10.84
N THR A 229 4.66 -27.93 10.24
CA THR A 229 5.78 -27.07 10.68
C THR A 229 5.98 -25.86 9.78
N VAL A 230 5.04 -25.56 8.88
CA VAL A 230 5.12 -24.37 8.02
C VAL A 230 5.13 -23.09 8.87
N TYR A 231 6.10 -22.22 8.63
CA TYR A 231 6.20 -20.91 9.29
C TYR A 231 6.87 -19.91 8.32
N GLY A 232 6.13 -19.40 7.37
CA GLY A 232 6.66 -18.50 6.36
C GLY A 232 5.73 -18.34 5.18
N TRP A 233 6.24 -17.71 4.13
CA TRP A 233 5.51 -17.44 2.91
C TRP A 233 5.46 -18.68 2.02
N VAL A 234 4.32 -18.90 1.34
CA VAL A 234 4.09 -20.08 0.47
C VAL A 234 3.45 -19.66 -0.84
N ASP A 235 3.61 -20.53 -1.84
CA ASP A 235 2.93 -20.40 -3.12
C ASP A 235 1.42 -20.70 -2.97
N GLU A 236 0.59 -19.96 -3.69
CA GLU A 236 -0.86 -20.17 -3.68
C GLU A 236 -1.26 -21.59 -4.09
N LYS A 237 -0.56 -22.19 -5.08
CA LYS A 237 -0.78 -23.56 -5.55
C LYS A 237 -0.65 -24.62 -4.46
N ASP A 238 0.09 -24.33 -3.40
CA ASP A 238 0.34 -25.24 -2.28
C ASP A 238 -0.76 -25.18 -1.21
N ILE A 239 -1.74 -24.28 -1.38
CA ILE A 239 -2.96 -24.22 -0.58
C ILE A 239 -4.08 -24.93 -1.36
N VAL A 240 -4.48 -26.11 -0.92
CA VAL A 240 -5.39 -26.98 -1.70
C VAL A 240 -6.84 -26.94 -1.27
N ALA A 241 -7.14 -26.42 -0.07
CA ALA A 241 -8.50 -26.27 0.43
C ALA A 241 -8.56 -25.33 1.63
N ARG A 242 -9.75 -24.77 1.92
CA ARG A 242 -10.05 -24.28 3.25
C ARG A 242 -10.15 -25.48 4.20
N ALA A 243 -9.36 -25.45 5.25
CA ALA A 243 -9.47 -26.44 6.29
C ALA A 243 -10.53 -25.99 7.31
N SER A 244 -11.48 -26.85 7.62
CA SER A 244 -12.23 -26.69 8.85
C SER A 244 -11.46 -27.39 9.96
N ILE A 245 -11.05 -26.67 11.01
CA ILE A 245 -10.89 -27.35 12.27
C ILE A 245 -12.33 -27.68 12.70
N LYS A 246 -12.65 -28.96 12.86
CA LYS A 246 -13.72 -29.30 13.81
C LYS A 246 -13.15 -28.93 15.17
N PHE A 247 -13.29 -27.67 15.55
CA PHE A 247 -13.20 -27.30 16.94
C PHE A 247 -14.26 -28.15 17.64
N GLY A 248 -13.88 -29.02 18.51
CA GLY A 248 -14.79 -29.49 19.53
C GLY A 248 -15.38 -28.22 20.10
N SER A 249 -16.69 -28.03 19.94
CA SER A 249 -17.40 -26.76 20.11
C SER A 249 -16.81 -25.98 21.28
N ILE A 250 -16.11 -24.87 21.03
CA ILE A 250 -15.60 -24.01 22.11
C ILE A 250 -16.79 -23.50 22.89
N ARG A 251 -16.80 -23.73 24.17
CA ARG A 251 -17.88 -23.41 25.09
C ARG A 251 -17.38 -22.56 26.25
N PRO A 252 -18.21 -21.76 26.88
CA PRO A 252 -17.88 -21.17 28.17
C PRO A 252 -17.38 -22.22 29.15
N GLY A 253 -16.25 -21.96 29.80
CA GLY A 253 -15.55 -22.89 30.71
C GLY A 253 -14.41 -23.68 30.06
N ASP A 254 -14.31 -23.72 28.75
CA ASP A 254 -13.18 -24.34 28.07
C ASP A 254 -11.87 -23.54 28.30
N VAL A 255 -10.74 -24.23 28.18
CA VAL A 255 -9.43 -23.62 28.23
C VAL A 255 -8.85 -23.58 26.81
N VAL A 256 -8.37 -22.41 26.41
CA VAL A 256 -7.86 -22.17 25.06
C VAL A 256 -6.49 -21.52 25.08
N ARG A 257 -5.73 -21.72 24.01
CA ARG A 257 -4.49 -21.00 23.70
C ARG A 257 -4.76 -20.00 22.57
N VAL A 258 -4.17 -18.80 22.67
CA VAL A 258 -4.20 -17.80 21.61
C VAL A 258 -3.22 -18.19 20.52
N LEU A 259 -3.70 -18.28 19.30
CA LEU A 259 -2.90 -18.54 18.09
C LEU A 259 -2.47 -17.22 17.44
N ASN A 260 -3.39 -16.26 17.34
CA ASN A 260 -3.14 -14.94 16.79
C ASN A 260 -3.63 -13.87 17.77
N PRO A 261 -2.74 -13.06 18.37
CA PRO A 261 -3.09 -12.12 19.44
C PRO A 261 -3.71 -10.82 18.87
N VAL A 262 -4.84 -10.97 18.18
CA VAL A 262 -5.65 -9.86 17.67
C VAL A 262 -7.04 -9.92 18.25
N THR A 263 -7.48 -8.82 18.87
CA THR A 263 -8.82 -8.70 19.43
C THR A 263 -9.88 -8.81 18.33
N TYR A 264 -11.13 -9.07 18.70
CA TYR A 264 -12.26 -9.14 17.77
C TYR A 264 -12.46 -7.85 16.95
N THR A 265 -11.97 -6.71 17.44
CA THR A 265 -11.98 -5.41 16.75
C THR A 265 -10.71 -5.09 15.98
N GLY A 266 -9.79 -6.06 15.83
CA GLY A 266 -8.58 -5.92 15.00
C GLY A 266 -7.35 -5.31 15.68
N LYS A 267 -7.39 -5.05 17.00
CA LYS A 267 -6.23 -4.52 17.74
C LYS A 267 -5.33 -5.66 18.21
N LYS A 268 -4.00 -5.53 18.05
CA LYS A 268 -3.03 -6.45 18.67
C LYS A 268 -3.05 -6.28 20.19
N PHE A 269 -2.80 -7.38 20.90
CA PHE A 269 -2.63 -7.39 22.35
C PHE A 269 -1.51 -8.36 22.78
N ASP A 270 -0.94 -8.14 23.94
CA ASP A 270 0.12 -8.99 24.48
C ASP A 270 -0.47 -10.25 25.11
N VAL A 271 0.15 -11.40 24.83
CA VAL A 271 -0.25 -12.70 25.38
C VAL A 271 0.44 -12.89 26.73
N TYR A 272 -0.31 -12.68 27.82
CA TYR A 272 0.21 -12.74 29.20
C TYR A 272 0.18 -14.17 29.79
N TYR A 273 -0.63 -15.08 29.24
CA TYR A 273 -0.81 -16.42 29.77
C TYR A 273 -0.64 -17.47 28.67
N LYS A 274 -0.08 -18.62 29.02
CA LYS A 274 0.01 -19.78 28.10
C LYS A 274 -1.38 -20.25 27.65
N THR A 275 -2.38 -20.14 28.52
CA THR A 275 -3.78 -20.50 28.27
C THR A 275 -4.74 -19.50 28.91
N TYR A 276 -5.92 -19.40 28.32
CA TYR A 276 -7.01 -18.55 28.75
C TYR A 276 -8.27 -19.39 28.96
N ASP A 277 -9.12 -18.94 29.87
CA ASP A 277 -10.44 -19.49 30.08
C ASP A 277 -11.45 -18.82 29.13
N VAL A 278 -12.31 -19.62 28.52
CA VAL A 278 -13.42 -19.10 27.69
C VAL A 278 -14.55 -18.65 28.62
N ILE A 279 -14.85 -17.38 28.61
CA ILE A 279 -15.87 -16.77 29.47
C ILE A 279 -17.23 -16.73 28.75
N GLN A 280 -17.25 -16.38 27.48
CA GLN A 280 -18.46 -16.26 26.66
C GLN A 280 -18.17 -16.58 25.20
N VAL A 281 -19.17 -17.18 24.53
CA VAL A 281 -19.15 -17.43 23.08
C VAL A 281 -20.44 -16.89 22.50
N THR A 282 -20.31 -16.07 21.40
CA THR A 282 -21.44 -15.53 20.67
C THR A 282 -21.10 -15.54 19.20
N GLY A 283 -21.57 -16.55 18.47
CA GLY A 283 -21.13 -16.79 17.09
C GLY A 283 -19.63 -17.10 17.03
N ASP A 284 -18.87 -16.34 16.25
CA ASP A 284 -17.43 -16.44 16.13
C ASP A 284 -16.65 -15.55 17.12
N ARG A 285 -17.37 -14.78 17.94
CA ARG A 285 -16.80 -13.92 18.98
C ARG A 285 -16.69 -14.68 20.30
N VAL A 286 -15.46 -14.84 20.78
CA VAL A 286 -15.14 -15.53 22.04
C VAL A 286 -14.53 -14.51 23.00
N VAL A 287 -15.06 -14.41 24.22
CA VAL A 287 -14.47 -13.64 25.32
C VAL A 287 -13.55 -14.56 26.10
N ILE A 288 -12.29 -14.17 26.22
CA ILE A 288 -11.25 -14.92 26.94
C ILE A 288 -10.74 -14.10 28.12
N GLY A 289 -10.27 -14.83 29.15
CA GLY A 289 -9.69 -14.24 30.35
C GLY A 289 -8.91 -15.23 31.16
N LYS A 290 -8.61 -14.90 32.41
CA LYS A 290 -8.00 -15.81 33.39
C LYS A 290 -8.68 -15.68 34.74
N GLY A 291 -9.28 -16.77 35.22
CA GLY A 291 -10.11 -16.74 36.41
C GLY A 291 -11.29 -15.81 36.23
N LYS A 292 -11.41 -14.78 37.08
CA LYS A 292 -12.49 -13.76 37.01
C LYS A 292 -12.14 -12.54 36.14
N THR A 293 -10.93 -12.48 35.59
CA THR A 293 -10.47 -11.29 34.85
C THR A 293 -10.61 -11.50 33.34
N VAL A 294 -11.41 -10.65 32.70
CA VAL A 294 -11.54 -10.61 31.22
C VAL A 294 -10.28 -10.02 30.63
N THR A 295 -9.71 -10.68 29.61
CA THR A 295 -8.59 -10.14 28.83
C THR A 295 -9.09 -9.38 27.60
N CYS A 296 -9.80 -10.05 26.72
CA CYS A 296 -10.38 -9.45 25.53
C CYS A 296 -11.46 -10.33 24.90
N ALA A 297 -12.14 -9.80 23.88
CA ALA A 297 -12.86 -10.61 22.91
C ALA A 297 -11.96 -10.89 21.72
N ILE A 298 -12.01 -12.11 21.19
CA ILE A 298 -11.16 -12.60 20.09
C ILE A 298 -12.03 -13.41 19.11
N ASN A 299 -11.63 -13.49 17.85
CA ASN A 299 -12.31 -14.37 16.90
C ASN A 299 -11.98 -15.83 17.23
N ILE A 300 -12.96 -16.71 17.12
CA ILE A 300 -12.82 -18.14 17.42
C ILE A 300 -11.70 -18.81 16.62
N ASN A 301 -11.42 -18.32 15.42
CA ASN A 301 -10.32 -18.79 14.56
C ASN A 301 -8.92 -18.39 15.07
N ASN A 302 -8.84 -17.47 16.02
CA ASN A 302 -7.58 -16.99 16.61
C ASN A 302 -7.21 -17.72 17.91
N ILE A 303 -7.95 -18.76 18.29
CA ILE A 303 -7.74 -19.55 19.49
C ILE A 303 -7.86 -21.05 19.21
N THR A 304 -7.33 -21.90 20.10
CA THR A 304 -7.50 -23.36 20.02
C THR A 304 -7.68 -23.96 21.39
N ASN A 305 -8.54 -24.96 21.50
CA ASN A 305 -8.69 -25.81 22.69
C ASN A 305 -7.82 -27.08 22.63
N ASN A 306 -7.06 -27.26 21.55
CA ASN A 306 -6.05 -28.32 21.46
C ASN A 306 -4.80 -27.88 22.23
N LEU A 307 -4.66 -28.38 23.46
CA LEU A 307 -3.57 -28.05 24.39
C LEU A 307 -2.39 -29.04 24.30
N SER A 308 -2.51 -30.08 23.47
CA SER A 308 -1.46 -31.08 23.26
C SER A 308 -0.48 -30.62 22.20
N SER A 309 0.77 -30.38 22.66
CA SER A 309 2.05 -30.14 21.97
C SER A 309 2.52 -28.68 21.99
N ASN A 310 3.57 -28.32 22.56
CA ASN A 310 4.97 -28.73 22.75
C ASN A 310 5.52 -28.06 24.01
N GLU A 311 6.14 -28.84 24.86
CA GLU A 311 7.22 -28.40 25.74
C GLU A 311 8.47 -28.11 24.93
#